data_93f85e53b44364ff3cc939bcd550d555
#
_entry.id   93f85e53b44364ff3cc939bcd550d555
#
_cell.length_a   1.000
_cell.length_b   1.000
_cell.length_c   1.000
_cell.angle_alpha   90.00
_cell.angle_beta   90.00
_cell.angle_gamma   90.00
#
_symmetry.space_group_name_H-M   'P 1'
#
loop_
_entity.id
_entity.type
_entity.pdbx_description
1 polymer ?
#
loop_
_entity_poly.entity_id
_entity_poly.type
_entity_poly.pdbx_seq_one_letter_code
_entity_poly.pdbx_strand_id
1 'polypeptide(L)'
;MKKTFFIASFMMLTFIVFSQDIVKNIRASFSDTAVYVFYDLEKSADVELYVSLDNGQSFSGPLKNVAGNIGKNQDYGNGKIIVWDAHKEFGDFESDKVKFKIVTDEHEKTILQTITNSGPSNRHNYVDLGLPSRTLWATCNVGAYSPDEYGDYFAWGETKQKKSYTKNNYTYNDNPKSLPINADVAYTNWGIDWRIPTKEEFEELMDRCTWEWTIQNKKKGYLITGSNGNSIFLPASGFYFEDKWFSDNIPIAFYWSSTSYGEGAGAWSFYFKSDIYKMYNDYRYCGLTIRPVKR
;
A
#
# COMPACT_ATOMS: atom_id res chain seq x y z
N MET A 1 10.48 12.77 -39.03
CA MET A 1 11.16 13.49 -37.92
C MET A 1 10.61 12.97 -36.63
N LYS A 2 11.36 12.15 -35.90
CA LYS A 2 10.95 11.67 -34.57
C LYS A 2 11.11 12.82 -33.59
N LYS A 3 10.01 13.34 -33.06
CA LYS A 3 10.04 14.31 -31.96
C LYS A 3 10.27 13.55 -30.67
N THR A 4 11.45 13.73 -30.10
CA THR A 4 11.88 13.11 -28.86
C THR A 4 11.46 14.02 -27.72
N PHE A 5 10.56 13.55 -26.86
CA PHE A 5 10.28 14.17 -25.57
C PHE A 5 11.49 13.93 -24.66
N PHE A 6 12.22 14.97 -24.32
CA PHE A 6 13.19 14.95 -23.23
C PHE A 6 12.59 15.69 -22.03
N ILE A 7 12.03 14.95 -21.09
CA ILE A 7 11.90 15.44 -19.71
C ILE A 7 13.10 14.88 -18.97
N ALA A 8 14.10 15.70 -18.81
CA ALA A 8 15.35 15.33 -18.16
C ALA A 8 15.16 15.24 -16.65
N SER A 9 15.67 14.16 -16.12
CA SER A 9 16.26 14.02 -14.79
C SER A 9 15.38 14.14 -13.56
N PHE A 10 15.34 13.05 -12.88
CA PHE A 10 14.97 12.82 -11.49
C PHE A 10 15.48 13.95 -10.58
N MET A 11 14.61 14.87 -10.19
CA MET A 11 14.88 15.86 -9.17
C MET A 11 13.75 15.85 -8.14
N MET A 12 14.11 15.51 -6.91
CA MET A 12 13.25 15.50 -5.73
C MET A 12 12.79 16.92 -5.46
N LEU A 13 11.53 17.25 -5.79
CA LEU A 13 10.97 18.56 -5.52
C LEU A 13 10.24 18.57 -4.16
N THR A 14 10.70 19.43 -3.28
CA THR A 14 10.01 19.81 -2.04
C THR A 14 8.83 20.72 -2.35
N PHE A 15 7.66 20.39 -1.84
CA PHE A 15 6.41 21.12 -2.06
C PHE A 15 6.09 22.11 -0.94
N ILE A 16 5.58 23.28 -1.32
CA ILE A 16 4.97 24.23 -0.38
C ILE A 16 3.46 24.01 -0.47
N VAL A 17 2.86 23.55 0.61
CA VAL A 17 1.42 23.37 0.75
C VAL A 17 0.84 24.68 1.31
N PHE A 18 -0.05 25.32 0.56
CA PHE A 18 -0.95 26.34 1.09
C PHE A 18 -2.34 25.76 1.22
N SER A 19 -2.85 25.80 2.47
CA SER A 19 -4.21 25.51 2.91
C SER A 19 -4.60 24.06 3.06
N GLN A 20 -4.81 23.75 4.30
CA GLN A 20 -5.38 22.55 4.94
C GLN A 20 -4.52 21.30 4.91
N ASP A 21 -4.21 20.88 6.12
CA ASP A 21 -3.34 19.74 6.48
C ASP A 21 -3.85 18.35 6.06
N ILE A 22 -4.89 18.25 5.19
CA ILE A 22 -5.50 16.97 4.83
C ILE A 22 -4.88 16.31 3.60
N VAL A 23 -4.07 17.03 2.82
CA VAL A 23 -3.33 16.47 1.67
C VAL A 23 -1.86 16.35 2.03
N LYS A 24 -1.33 15.13 1.96
CA LYS A 24 0.05 14.81 2.31
C LYS A 24 0.79 14.15 1.15
N ASN A 25 2.10 14.09 1.24
CA ASN A 25 2.97 13.28 0.40
C ASN A 25 2.77 13.47 -1.11
N ILE A 26 2.51 14.72 -1.57
CA ILE A 26 2.38 15.03 -2.99
C ILE A 26 3.73 14.79 -3.68
N ARG A 27 3.74 13.97 -4.72
CA ARG A 27 4.90 13.69 -5.57
C ARG A 27 4.45 13.44 -7.00
N ALA A 28 5.35 13.58 -7.96
CA ALA A 28 5.06 13.31 -9.36
C ALA A 28 6.08 12.37 -9.98
N SER A 29 5.61 11.59 -10.95
CA SER A 29 6.42 10.78 -11.85
C SER A 29 6.01 11.11 -13.28
N PHE A 30 6.97 11.11 -14.20
CA PHE A 30 6.78 11.52 -15.57
C PHE A 30 7.03 10.33 -16.50
N SER A 31 6.19 10.18 -17.51
CA SER A 31 6.38 9.27 -18.63
C SER A 31 6.29 10.03 -19.94
N ASP A 32 6.57 9.35 -21.06
CA ASP A 32 6.52 9.97 -22.40
C ASP A 32 5.12 10.47 -22.80
N THR A 33 4.06 10.01 -22.14
CA THR A 33 2.67 10.29 -22.51
C THR A 33 1.83 10.91 -21.41
N ALA A 34 2.27 10.82 -20.14
CA ALA A 34 1.47 11.28 -19.01
C ALA A 34 2.32 11.66 -17.79
N VAL A 35 1.76 12.49 -16.94
CA VAL A 35 2.29 12.80 -15.62
C VAL A 35 1.42 12.12 -14.56
N TYR A 36 2.03 11.40 -13.65
CA TYR A 36 1.38 10.74 -12.53
C TYR A 36 1.64 11.57 -11.27
N VAL A 37 0.59 12.11 -10.67
CA VAL A 37 0.68 12.85 -9.40
C VAL A 37 0.10 11.95 -8.30
N PHE A 38 0.93 11.62 -7.33
CA PHE A 38 0.56 10.81 -6.17
C PHE A 38 0.33 11.72 -4.97
N TYR A 39 -0.62 11.36 -4.13
CA TYR A 39 -0.89 12.08 -2.89
C TYR A 39 -1.62 11.17 -1.89
N ASP A 40 -1.64 11.60 -0.63
CA ASP A 40 -2.44 11.00 0.43
C ASP A 40 -3.52 11.99 0.84
N LEU A 41 -4.71 11.48 1.14
CA LEU A 41 -5.87 12.26 1.56
C LEU A 41 -6.33 11.78 2.95
N GLU A 42 -6.21 12.63 3.95
CA GLU A 42 -6.53 12.27 5.35
C GLU A 42 -8.02 12.31 5.67
N LYS A 43 -8.80 13.03 4.88
CA LYS A 43 -10.27 13.10 4.95
C LYS A 43 -10.86 13.09 3.56
N SER A 44 -12.07 12.54 3.40
CA SER A 44 -12.79 12.61 2.13
C SER A 44 -13.09 14.06 1.76
N ALA A 45 -12.79 14.43 0.51
CA ALA A 45 -12.93 15.80 0.01
C ALA A 45 -13.10 15.82 -1.51
N ASP A 46 -13.53 16.95 -2.04
CA ASP A 46 -13.35 17.25 -3.46
C ASP A 46 -11.88 17.56 -3.71
N VAL A 47 -11.33 17.08 -4.82
CA VAL A 47 -9.90 17.19 -5.14
C VAL A 47 -9.72 17.85 -6.50
N GLU A 48 -8.92 18.91 -6.56
CA GLU A 48 -8.52 19.61 -7.78
C GLU A 48 -6.99 19.66 -7.89
N LEU A 49 -6.46 19.53 -9.10
CA LEU A 49 -5.04 19.60 -9.39
C LEU A 49 -4.67 20.89 -10.12
N TYR A 50 -3.60 21.52 -9.67
CA TYR A 50 -2.99 22.70 -10.29
C TYR A 50 -1.51 22.43 -10.57
N VAL A 51 -0.97 23.07 -11.62
CA VAL A 51 0.44 22.98 -11.99
C VAL A 51 1.08 24.35 -12.04
N SER A 52 2.32 24.44 -11.61
CA SER A 52 3.23 25.57 -11.81
C SER A 52 4.35 25.15 -12.75
N LEU A 53 4.71 26.00 -13.69
CA LEU A 53 5.84 25.84 -14.60
C LEU A 53 6.99 26.82 -14.29
N ASP A 54 6.87 27.59 -13.22
CA ASP A 54 7.76 28.68 -12.80
C ASP A 54 8.26 28.54 -11.37
N ASN A 55 8.46 27.29 -10.93
CA ASN A 55 8.93 26.95 -9.58
C ASN A 55 7.97 27.34 -8.44
N GLY A 56 6.66 27.40 -8.70
CA GLY A 56 5.63 27.69 -7.70
C GLY A 56 5.30 29.16 -7.54
N GLN A 57 5.76 30.04 -8.44
CA GLN A 57 5.41 31.46 -8.42
C GLN A 57 3.97 31.69 -8.88
N SER A 58 3.52 30.94 -9.88
CA SER A 58 2.13 30.93 -10.33
C SER A 58 1.62 29.50 -10.54
N PHE A 59 0.31 29.30 -10.43
CA PHE A 59 -0.33 28.02 -10.64
C PHE A 59 -1.48 28.14 -11.65
N SER A 60 -1.48 27.27 -12.64
CA SER A 60 -2.55 27.10 -13.64
C SER A 60 -3.44 25.92 -13.24
N GLY A 61 -4.77 26.07 -13.37
CA GLY A 61 -5.75 25.03 -13.03
C GLY A 61 -7.11 25.61 -12.60
N PRO A 62 -8.06 24.76 -12.15
CA PRO A 62 -7.90 23.31 -12.06
C PRO A 62 -7.69 22.67 -13.44
N LEU A 63 -6.79 21.68 -13.49
CA LEU A 63 -6.46 20.98 -14.71
C LEU A 63 -7.65 20.13 -15.19
N LYS A 64 -7.87 20.09 -16.50
CA LYS A 64 -9.06 19.47 -17.11
C LYS A 64 -8.79 18.09 -17.72
N ASN A 65 -7.57 17.88 -18.24
CA ASN A 65 -7.20 16.61 -18.87
C ASN A 65 -6.59 15.65 -17.86
N VAL A 66 -7.35 15.35 -16.81
CA VAL A 66 -6.96 14.53 -15.67
C VAL A 66 -7.91 13.35 -15.47
N ALA A 67 -7.39 12.26 -14.92
CA ALA A 67 -8.13 11.05 -14.57
C ALA A 67 -7.62 10.45 -13.25
N GLY A 68 -8.34 9.47 -12.71
CA GLY A 68 -7.96 8.79 -11.47
C GLY A 68 -8.63 9.40 -10.24
N ASN A 69 -7.90 9.51 -9.13
CA ASN A 69 -8.44 10.00 -7.88
C ASN A 69 -8.50 11.53 -7.84
N ILE A 70 -9.43 12.12 -8.57
CA ILE A 70 -9.64 13.56 -8.72
C ILE A 70 -11.13 13.87 -8.93
N GLY A 71 -11.56 15.09 -8.60
CA GLY A 71 -12.95 15.53 -8.71
C GLY A 71 -13.69 15.42 -7.39
N LYS A 72 -15.03 15.29 -7.47
CA LYS A 72 -15.89 15.32 -6.29
C LYS A 72 -15.87 14.03 -5.48
N ASN A 73 -16.05 14.19 -4.16
CA ASN A 73 -16.24 13.08 -3.22
C ASN A 73 -15.14 12.01 -3.27
N GLN A 74 -13.89 12.43 -3.33
CA GLN A 74 -12.79 11.48 -3.22
C GLN A 74 -12.71 10.96 -1.78
N ASP A 75 -12.73 9.64 -1.63
CA ASP A 75 -12.57 9.01 -0.32
C ASP A 75 -11.16 9.28 0.24
N TYR A 76 -11.04 9.36 1.57
CA TYR A 76 -9.73 9.42 2.22
C TYR A 76 -8.91 8.15 1.91
N GLY A 77 -7.60 8.24 2.00
CA GLY A 77 -6.69 7.10 1.77
C GLY A 77 -5.33 7.57 1.27
N ASN A 78 -4.39 6.63 1.30
CA ASN A 78 -3.00 6.85 0.90
C ASN A 78 -2.75 6.37 -0.53
N GLY A 79 -1.71 6.94 -1.16
CA GLY A 79 -1.25 6.51 -2.48
C GLY A 79 -2.24 6.77 -3.61
N LYS A 80 -3.11 7.76 -3.47
CA LYS A 80 -4.02 8.19 -4.53
C LYS A 80 -3.23 8.69 -5.73
N ILE A 81 -3.79 8.46 -6.92
CA ILE A 81 -3.11 8.75 -8.18
C ILE A 81 -4.01 9.62 -9.05
N ILE A 82 -3.46 10.74 -9.52
CA ILE A 82 -4.02 11.53 -10.60
C ILE A 82 -3.13 11.32 -11.81
N VAL A 83 -3.73 11.02 -12.94
CA VAL A 83 -3.05 10.93 -14.23
C VAL A 83 -3.39 12.18 -15.01
N TRP A 84 -2.37 12.95 -15.38
CA TRP A 84 -2.54 14.18 -16.16
C TRP A 84 -1.93 14.03 -17.55
N ASP A 85 -2.74 14.29 -18.58
CA ASP A 85 -2.30 14.41 -19.96
C ASP A 85 -1.86 15.85 -20.21
N ALA A 86 -0.58 16.12 -19.96
CA ALA A 86 0.01 17.45 -20.06
C ALA A 86 0.03 17.98 -21.50
N HIS A 87 0.25 17.07 -22.48
CA HIS A 87 0.26 17.44 -23.89
C HIS A 87 -1.12 17.91 -24.38
N LYS A 88 -2.16 17.23 -23.93
CA LYS A 88 -3.54 17.60 -24.26
C LYS A 88 -3.96 18.91 -23.62
N GLU A 89 -3.40 19.26 -22.45
CA GLU A 89 -3.72 20.49 -21.72
C GLU A 89 -2.97 21.71 -22.27
N PHE A 90 -1.66 21.59 -22.51
CA PHE A 90 -0.77 22.71 -22.82
C PHE A 90 -0.04 22.58 -24.16
N GLY A 91 -0.21 21.48 -24.90
CA GLY A 91 0.59 21.19 -26.09
C GLY A 91 2.03 20.79 -25.74
N ASP A 92 2.94 21.00 -26.68
CA ASP A 92 4.37 20.73 -26.43
C ASP A 92 4.95 21.84 -25.54
N PHE A 93 5.47 21.49 -24.38
CA PHE A 93 6.19 22.41 -23.50
C PHE A 93 7.38 21.70 -22.84
N GLU A 94 8.37 22.48 -22.43
CA GLU A 94 9.49 22.05 -21.63
C GLU A 94 9.58 22.89 -20.36
N SER A 95 9.74 22.26 -19.19
CA SER A 95 10.04 22.94 -17.95
C SER A 95 10.76 22.01 -16.98
N ASP A 96 11.85 22.49 -16.41
CA ASP A 96 12.57 21.89 -15.29
C ASP A 96 12.08 22.37 -13.91
N LYS A 97 11.06 23.25 -13.90
CA LYS A 97 10.56 23.96 -12.72
C LYS A 97 9.11 23.60 -12.37
N VAL A 98 8.70 22.37 -12.75
CA VAL A 98 7.31 21.93 -12.53
C VAL A 98 7.05 21.68 -11.06
N LYS A 99 5.95 22.27 -10.53
CA LYS A 99 5.39 21.95 -9.21
C LYS A 99 3.90 21.70 -9.31
N PHE A 100 3.39 20.84 -8.43
CA PHE A 100 1.97 20.54 -8.33
C PHE A 100 1.39 21.05 -7.02
N LYS A 101 0.13 21.49 -7.07
CA LYS A 101 -0.68 21.88 -5.93
C LYS A 101 -2.01 21.15 -6.02
N ILE A 102 -2.40 20.47 -4.93
CA ILE A 102 -3.73 19.89 -4.78
C ILE A 102 -4.53 20.82 -3.88
N VAL A 103 -5.74 21.14 -4.32
CA VAL A 103 -6.72 21.94 -3.57
C VAL A 103 -7.90 21.06 -3.25
N THR A 104 -8.42 21.19 -2.03
CA THR A 104 -9.55 20.39 -1.53
C THR A 104 -10.60 21.29 -0.89
N ASP A 105 -11.89 20.92 -1.06
CA ASP A 105 -13.00 21.41 -0.25
C ASP A 105 -13.39 20.34 0.76
N GLU A 106 -13.34 20.64 2.04
CA GLU A 106 -13.75 19.71 3.10
C GLU A 106 -15.26 19.50 3.09
N HIS A 107 -15.71 18.26 2.84
CA HIS A 107 -17.06 17.85 3.20
C HIS A 107 -17.03 17.23 4.61
N GLU A 108 -17.74 17.86 5.56
CA GLU A 108 -17.88 17.33 6.91
C GLU A 108 -18.50 15.94 6.91
N LYS A 109 -17.68 14.93 7.18
CA LYS A 109 -18.10 13.69 7.84
C LYS A 109 -17.10 13.37 8.93
N THR A 110 -17.48 13.72 10.13
CA THR A 110 -16.76 13.43 11.36
C THR A 110 -16.60 11.93 11.55
N ILE A 111 -15.38 11.42 11.48
CA ILE A 111 -14.95 10.23 12.24
C ILE A 111 -13.54 10.53 12.73
N LEU A 112 -13.40 10.65 14.05
CA LEU A 112 -12.13 10.79 14.75
C LEU A 112 -11.27 9.54 14.54
N GLN A 113 -10.07 9.72 14.01
CA GLN A 113 -8.93 8.86 14.36
C GLN A 113 -7.66 9.69 14.38
N THR A 114 -7.04 9.71 15.52
CA THR A 114 -5.76 10.35 15.79
C THR A 114 -4.64 9.55 15.13
N ILE A 115 -3.90 10.17 14.21
CA ILE A 115 -2.69 9.60 13.63
C ILE A 115 -1.51 10.43 14.08
N THR A 116 -0.57 9.81 14.75
CA THR A 116 0.72 10.42 15.11
C THR A 116 1.85 9.76 14.32
N ASN A 117 2.67 10.63 13.75
CA ASN A 117 4.05 10.45 13.30
C ASN A 117 4.32 9.85 11.93
N SER A 118 4.56 10.74 10.98
CA SER A 118 5.22 10.47 9.70
C SER A 118 6.69 10.87 9.75
N GLY A 119 7.57 9.90 9.58
CA GLY A 119 8.99 10.15 9.27
C GLY A 119 9.20 10.35 7.76
N PRO A 120 10.30 10.98 7.32
CA PRO A 120 10.53 11.29 5.91
C PRO A 120 10.85 10.03 5.08
N SER A 121 10.19 9.93 3.94
CA SER A 121 10.50 9.07 2.78
C SER A 121 10.04 7.62 2.74
N ASN A 122 8.85 7.25 3.23
CA ASN A 122 8.29 5.96 2.85
C ASN A 122 6.82 6.06 2.43
N ARG A 123 6.54 5.51 1.26
CA ARG A 123 5.24 5.53 0.56
C ARG A 123 4.12 4.79 1.28
N HIS A 124 4.41 4.20 2.42
CA HIS A 124 3.48 3.33 3.13
C HIS A 124 3.45 3.72 4.61
N ASN A 125 2.24 3.90 5.12
CA ASN A 125 2.04 4.22 6.52
C ASN A 125 2.18 2.98 7.40
N TYR A 126 2.56 3.21 8.64
CA TYR A 126 2.71 2.17 9.65
C TYR A 126 2.09 2.61 10.97
N VAL A 127 1.84 1.63 11.82
CA VAL A 127 1.34 1.81 13.17
C VAL A 127 2.30 1.17 14.15
N ASP A 128 2.65 1.92 15.18
CA ASP A 128 3.28 1.39 16.39
C ASP A 128 2.15 0.87 17.30
N LEU A 129 2.12 -0.44 17.51
CA LEU A 129 1.15 -1.11 18.37
C LEU A 129 1.63 -1.24 19.83
N GLY A 130 2.78 -0.67 20.17
CA GLY A 130 3.39 -0.80 21.50
C GLY A 130 3.90 -2.21 21.78
N LEU A 131 4.32 -2.95 20.75
CA LEU A 131 4.84 -4.30 20.89
C LEU A 131 6.25 -4.31 21.50
N PRO A 132 6.60 -5.31 22.33
CA PRO A 132 7.95 -5.46 22.89
C PRO A 132 9.06 -5.49 21.86
N SER A 133 8.85 -6.09 20.69
CA SER A 133 9.80 -6.11 19.58
C SER A 133 10.03 -4.74 18.94
N ARG A 134 9.13 -3.76 19.18
CA ARG A 134 9.05 -2.47 18.48
C ARG A 134 8.80 -2.59 16.99
N THR A 135 8.32 -3.74 16.53
CA THR A 135 7.92 -3.95 15.14
C THR A 135 6.77 -3.03 14.78
N LEU A 136 6.95 -2.26 13.71
CA LEU A 136 5.95 -1.34 13.17
C LEU A 136 5.19 -2.04 12.05
N TRP A 137 3.87 -2.09 12.15
CA TRP A 137 3.01 -2.78 11.20
C TRP A 137 2.45 -1.83 10.15
N ALA A 138 2.55 -2.20 8.88
CA ALA A 138 1.94 -1.43 7.81
C ALA A 138 0.42 -1.29 7.98
N THR A 139 -0.13 -0.17 7.56
CA THR A 139 -1.59 0.04 7.55
C THR A 139 -2.30 -0.77 6.49
N CYS A 140 -1.63 -1.07 5.36
CA CYS A 140 -2.19 -1.74 4.20
C CYS A 140 -1.42 -3.00 3.82
N ASN A 141 -2.03 -3.88 3.04
CA ASN A 141 -1.35 -5.01 2.41
C ASN A 141 -0.52 -4.53 1.21
N VAL A 142 0.45 -5.33 0.77
CA VAL A 142 1.14 -5.07 -0.51
C VAL A 142 0.11 -5.04 -1.65
N GLY A 143 0.17 -3.99 -2.48
CA GLY A 143 -0.78 -3.77 -3.57
C GLY A 143 -2.10 -3.12 -3.16
N ALA A 144 -2.36 -2.91 -1.86
CA ALA A 144 -3.53 -2.21 -1.36
C ALA A 144 -3.28 -0.71 -1.17
N TYR A 145 -4.31 0.09 -1.36
CA TYR A 145 -4.30 1.54 -1.17
C TYR A 145 -5.02 1.98 0.11
N SER A 146 -5.85 1.09 0.68
CA SER A 146 -6.53 1.31 1.96
C SER A 146 -6.43 0.08 2.87
N PRO A 147 -6.61 0.24 4.20
CA PRO A 147 -6.48 -0.87 5.16
C PRO A 147 -7.44 -2.03 4.91
N ASP A 148 -8.60 -1.78 4.31
CA ASP A 148 -9.65 -2.75 4.04
C ASP A 148 -9.51 -3.47 2.70
N GLU A 149 -8.62 -3.01 1.81
CA GLU A 149 -8.34 -3.69 0.56
C GLU A 149 -7.49 -4.94 0.77
N TYR A 150 -7.79 -5.97 -0.01
CA TYR A 150 -7.11 -7.26 0.09
C TYR A 150 -5.65 -7.19 -0.37
N GLY A 151 -5.35 -6.26 -1.31
CA GLY A 151 -4.05 -6.15 -1.94
C GLY A 151 -3.79 -7.29 -2.93
N ASP A 152 -2.52 -7.47 -3.21
CA ASP A 152 -2.02 -8.44 -4.18
C ASP A 152 -1.67 -9.76 -3.51
N TYR A 153 -1.65 -10.82 -4.32
CA TYR A 153 -1.31 -12.16 -3.87
C TYR A 153 0.03 -12.61 -4.45
N PHE A 154 0.82 -13.29 -3.63
CA PHE A 154 2.15 -13.73 -4.01
C PHE A 154 2.39 -15.16 -3.56
N ALA A 155 3.12 -15.94 -4.35
CA ALA A 155 3.71 -17.17 -3.88
C ALA A 155 4.95 -16.86 -3.02
N TRP A 156 5.25 -17.69 -2.05
CA TRP A 156 6.33 -17.47 -1.09
C TRP A 156 7.70 -17.39 -1.77
N GLY A 157 8.43 -16.29 -1.59
CA GLY A 157 9.71 -16.04 -2.24
C GLY A 157 9.62 -15.51 -3.67
N GLU A 158 8.42 -15.35 -4.23
CA GLU A 158 8.22 -14.71 -5.53
C GLU A 158 7.74 -13.26 -5.33
N THR A 159 8.30 -12.34 -6.11
CA THR A 159 8.06 -10.90 -5.97
C THR A 159 7.11 -10.33 -7.02
N LYS A 160 6.55 -11.20 -7.87
CA LYS A 160 5.58 -10.82 -8.91
C LYS A 160 4.28 -11.59 -8.75
N GLN A 161 3.17 -10.91 -9.00
CA GLN A 161 1.86 -11.53 -9.10
C GLN A 161 1.77 -12.50 -10.28
N LYS A 162 0.91 -13.49 -10.13
CA LYS A 162 0.59 -14.48 -11.18
C LYS A 162 -0.90 -14.57 -11.41
N LYS A 163 -1.28 -15.06 -12.58
CA LYS A 163 -2.70 -15.36 -12.89
C LYS A 163 -3.19 -16.62 -12.20
N SER A 164 -2.28 -17.55 -11.89
CA SER A 164 -2.55 -18.80 -11.20
C SER A 164 -1.40 -19.18 -10.28
N TYR A 165 -1.69 -19.96 -9.24
CA TYR A 165 -0.77 -20.28 -8.16
C TYR A 165 -0.66 -21.80 -8.01
N THR A 166 0.08 -22.43 -8.93
CA THR A 166 0.24 -23.88 -9.04
C THR A 166 1.65 -24.31 -8.75
N LYS A 167 1.80 -25.57 -8.36
CA LYS A 167 3.14 -26.18 -8.17
C LYS A 167 4.00 -26.09 -9.44
N ASN A 168 3.37 -26.20 -10.62
CA ASN A 168 4.07 -26.25 -11.90
C ASN A 168 4.64 -24.88 -12.33
N ASN A 169 4.02 -23.78 -11.89
CA ASN A 169 4.48 -22.43 -12.22
C ASN A 169 5.22 -21.72 -11.08
N TYR A 170 5.50 -22.44 -9.99
CA TYR A 170 6.29 -21.92 -8.88
C TYR A 170 7.78 -22.00 -9.22
N THR A 171 8.48 -20.85 -9.07
CA THR A 171 9.84 -20.69 -9.57
C THR A 171 10.91 -20.47 -8.49
N TYR A 172 10.50 -20.20 -7.26
CA TYR A 172 11.46 -20.01 -6.16
C TYR A 172 11.90 -21.35 -5.58
N ASN A 173 13.15 -21.73 -5.88
CA ASN A 173 13.66 -23.08 -5.56
C ASN A 173 14.59 -23.11 -4.34
N ASP A 174 14.97 -21.97 -3.76
CA ASP A 174 15.81 -21.94 -2.57
C ASP A 174 15.03 -22.39 -1.34
N ASN A 175 15.75 -22.93 -0.36
CA ASN A 175 15.16 -23.40 0.90
C ASN A 175 15.78 -22.70 2.13
N PRO A 176 15.71 -21.36 2.23
CA PRO A 176 16.22 -20.64 3.39
C PRO A 176 15.31 -20.84 4.60
N LYS A 177 15.86 -20.70 5.80
CA LYS A 177 15.04 -20.66 7.04
C LYS A 177 14.12 -19.43 7.10
N SER A 178 14.54 -18.34 6.48
CA SER A 178 13.77 -17.11 6.30
C SER A 178 14.09 -16.52 4.93
N LEU A 179 13.12 -15.87 4.29
CA LEU A 179 13.30 -15.27 2.98
C LEU A 179 14.47 -14.27 2.97
N PRO A 180 15.39 -14.39 2.01
CA PRO A 180 16.37 -13.35 1.78
C PRO A 180 15.73 -12.10 1.19
N ILE A 181 16.40 -10.97 1.34
CA ILE A 181 15.88 -9.65 1.01
C ILE A 181 15.44 -9.52 -0.47
N ASN A 182 16.13 -10.18 -1.38
CA ASN A 182 15.82 -10.18 -2.82
C ASN A 182 14.60 -11.04 -3.19
N ALA A 183 14.15 -11.92 -2.30
CA ALA A 183 12.94 -12.72 -2.43
C ALA A 183 11.77 -12.21 -1.56
N ASP A 184 11.98 -11.10 -0.85
CA ASP A 184 10.96 -10.44 -0.04
C ASP A 184 10.22 -9.39 -0.88
N VAL A 185 8.93 -9.66 -1.14
CA VAL A 185 8.12 -8.76 -1.97
C VAL A 185 7.82 -7.42 -1.30
N ALA A 186 7.78 -7.35 0.02
CA ALA A 186 7.61 -6.07 0.71
C ALA A 186 8.85 -5.19 0.52
N TYR A 187 10.05 -5.78 0.61
CA TYR A 187 11.28 -5.08 0.30
C TYR A 187 11.34 -4.64 -1.17
N THR A 188 11.06 -5.54 -2.10
CA THR A 188 11.19 -5.25 -3.54
C THR A 188 10.17 -4.21 -4.03
N ASN A 189 8.97 -4.16 -3.44
CA ASN A 189 7.93 -3.24 -3.85
C ASN A 189 7.90 -1.94 -3.05
N TRP A 190 8.26 -1.98 -1.75
CA TRP A 190 8.13 -0.85 -0.85
C TRP A 190 9.46 -0.24 -0.40
N GLY A 191 10.57 -0.92 -0.64
CA GLY A 191 11.92 -0.44 -0.34
C GLY A 191 12.53 -0.99 0.94
N ILE A 192 13.77 -0.55 1.21
CA ILE A 192 14.70 -1.15 2.16
C ILE A 192 14.21 -1.25 3.61
N ASP A 193 13.28 -0.41 4.02
CA ASP A 193 12.77 -0.40 5.39
C ASP A 193 11.69 -1.46 5.63
N TRP A 194 11.14 -2.05 4.56
CA TRP A 194 10.00 -2.95 4.62
C TRP A 194 10.39 -4.40 4.38
N ARG A 195 9.69 -5.30 5.04
CA ARG A 195 9.83 -6.73 4.87
C ARG A 195 8.55 -7.49 5.24
N ILE A 196 8.49 -8.73 4.84
CA ILE A 196 7.46 -9.67 5.31
C ILE A 196 7.73 -9.97 6.79
N PRO A 197 6.71 -9.97 7.68
CA PRO A 197 6.88 -10.32 9.08
C PRO A 197 7.34 -11.77 9.25
N THR A 198 8.07 -12.05 10.31
CA THR A 198 8.42 -13.42 10.69
C THR A 198 7.24 -14.12 11.36
N LYS A 199 7.34 -15.44 11.52
CA LYS A 199 6.39 -16.23 12.32
C LYS A 199 6.25 -15.68 13.74
N GLU A 200 7.37 -15.40 14.37
CA GLU A 200 7.44 -14.91 15.77
C GLU A 200 6.79 -13.53 15.92
N GLU A 201 6.85 -12.67 14.90
CA GLU A 201 6.18 -11.36 14.93
C GLU A 201 4.66 -11.49 14.81
N PHE A 202 4.15 -12.45 14.06
CA PHE A 202 2.72 -12.78 14.11
C PHE A 202 2.31 -13.39 15.45
N GLU A 203 3.15 -14.27 16.05
CA GLU A 203 2.90 -14.82 17.38
C GLU A 203 2.87 -13.71 18.43
N GLU A 204 3.80 -12.76 18.39
CA GLU A 204 3.77 -11.59 19.27
C GLU A 204 2.49 -10.76 19.07
N LEU A 205 2.06 -10.53 17.81
CA LEU A 205 0.83 -9.82 17.52
C LEU A 205 -0.39 -10.52 18.14
N MET A 206 -0.46 -11.86 18.03
CA MET A 206 -1.53 -12.67 18.65
C MET A 206 -1.53 -12.58 20.17
N ASP A 207 -0.35 -12.58 20.80
CA ASP A 207 -0.20 -12.65 22.25
C ASP A 207 -0.35 -11.29 22.95
N ARG A 208 -0.05 -10.18 22.25
CA ARG A 208 0.07 -8.85 22.85
C ARG A 208 -1.03 -7.86 22.48
N CYS A 209 -1.87 -8.20 21.51
CA CYS A 209 -2.94 -7.33 21.04
C CYS A 209 -4.33 -7.91 21.35
N THR A 210 -5.32 -7.04 21.38
CA THR A 210 -6.72 -7.44 21.38
C THR A 210 -7.24 -7.58 19.95
N TRP A 211 -8.12 -8.55 19.73
CA TRP A 211 -8.60 -8.91 18.41
C TRP A 211 -10.13 -8.81 18.38
N GLU A 212 -10.64 -7.93 17.52
CA GLU A 212 -12.07 -7.71 17.33
C GLU A 212 -12.47 -8.04 15.89
N TRP A 213 -13.34 -9.04 15.71
CA TRP A 213 -13.91 -9.33 14.39
C TRP A 213 -14.92 -8.26 13.99
N THR A 214 -14.67 -7.54 12.92
CA THR A 214 -15.47 -6.39 12.53
C THR A 214 -15.58 -6.22 11.02
N ILE A 215 -16.23 -5.16 10.57
CA ILE A 215 -16.40 -4.81 9.16
C ILE A 215 -15.90 -3.38 8.96
N GLN A 216 -14.94 -3.20 8.03
CA GLN A 216 -14.52 -1.90 7.53
C GLN A 216 -14.82 -1.81 6.03
N ASN A 217 -15.49 -0.75 5.58
CA ASN A 217 -15.86 -0.53 4.17
C ASN A 217 -16.42 -1.78 3.47
N LYS A 218 -17.35 -2.48 4.14
CA LYS A 218 -17.99 -3.74 3.67
C LYS A 218 -17.06 -4.96 3.61
N LYS A 219 -15.82 -4.85 4.05
CA LYS A 219 -14.88 -5.96 4.16
C LYS A 219 -14.79 -6.45 5.59
N LYS A 220 -14.96 -7.77 5.78
CA LYS A 220 -14.78 -8.43 7.07
C LYS A 220 -13.31 -8.62 7.37
N GLY A 221 -12.93 -8.59 8.65
CA GLY A 221 -11.57 -8.78 9.09
C GLY A 221 -11.42 -8.58 10.60
N TYR A 222 -10.20 -8.55 11.06
CA TYR A 222 -9.87 -8.22 12.45
C TYR A 222 -9.33 -6.80 12.59
N LEU A 223 -9.94 -6.05 13.51
CA LEU A 223 -9.31 -4.89 14.11
C LEU A 223 -8.41 -5.38 15.24
N ILE A 224 -7.14 -5.08 15.16
CA ILE A 224 -6.10 -5.53 16.08
C ILE A 224 -5.57 -4.30 16.79
N THR A 225 -5.77 -4.26 18.10
CA THR A 225 -5.43 -3.09 18.93
C THR A 225 -4.32 -3.44 19.90
N GLY A 226 -3.24 -2.68 19.84
CA GLY A 226 -2.11 -2.80 20.73
C GLY A 226 -2.35 -2.20 22.12
N SER A 227 -1.43 -2.46 23.05
CA SER A 227 -1.51 -1.96 24.43
C SER A 227 -1.50 -0.43 24.56
N ASN A 228 -1.01 0.26 23.55
CA ASN A 228 -0.98 1.73 23.47
C ASN A 228 -2.27 2.34 22.87
N GLY A 229 -3.26 1.51 22.52
CA GLY A 229 -4.53 1.94 21.94
C GLY A 229 -4.51 2.13 20.41
N ASN A 230 -3.37 2.06 19.77
CA ASN A 230 -3.28 2.10 18.31
C ASN A 230 -3.74 0.77 17.69
N SER A 231 -4.28 0.83 16.47
CA SER A 231 -4.81 -0.36 15.82
C SER A 231 -4.50 -0.44 14.34
N ILE A 232 -4.52 -1.67 13.82
CA ILE A 232 -4.49 -2.00 12.40
C ILE A 232 -5.69 -2.87 12.05
N PHE A 233 -6.12 -2.84 10.80
CA PHE A 233 -7.15 -3.74 10.29
C PHE A 233 -6.53 -4.76 9.33
N LEU A 234 -6.77 -6.05 9.57
CA LEU A 234 -6.42 -7.14 8.65
C LEU A 234 -7.69 -7.66 7.98
N PRO A 235 -7.90 -7.39 6.68
CA PRO A 235 -9.06 -7.91 5.96
C PRO A 235 -8.98 -9.42 5.73
N ALA A 236 -10.14 -10.07 5.75
CA ALA A 236 -10.29 -11.48 5.39
C ALA A 236 -10.17 -11.66 3.87
N SER A 237 -8.94 -11.65 3.39
CA SER A 237 -8.56 -11.52 1.98
C SER A 237 -8.72 -12.80 1.16
N GLY A 238 -9.06 -13.95 1.76
CA GLY A 238 -9.00 -15.22 1.05
C GLY A 238 -7.57 -15.64 0.68
N PHE A 239 -7.45 -16.52 -0.30
CA PHE A 239 -6.18 -16.98 -0.85
C PHE A 239 -6.38 -17.59 -2.23
N TYR A 240 -5.31 -17.72 -3.01
CA TYR A 240 -5.29 -18.47 -4.27
C TYR A 240 -4.62 -19.83 -4.08
N PHE A 241 -5.29 -20.87 -4.59
CA PHE A 241 -4.74 -22.22 -4.71
C PHE A 241 -5.14 -22.78 -6.06
N GLU A 242 -4.19 -23.28 -6.82
CA GLU A 242 -4.36 -23.61 -8.22
C GLU A 242 -4.87 -22.38 -9.00
N ASP A 243 -5.91 -22.54 -9.81
CA ASP A 243 -6.53 -21.46 -10.59
C ASP A 243 -7.70 -20.78 -9.88
N LYS A 244 -7.92 -21.09 -8.58
CA LYS A 244 -9.10 -20.66 -7.84
C LYS A 244 -8.73 -19.73 -6.69
N TRP A 245 -9.53 -18.67 -6.56
CA TRP A 245 -9.55 -17.86 -5.37
C TRP A 245 -10.58 -18.41 -4.39
N PHE A 246 -10.14 -18.58 -3.16
CA PHE A 246 -10.96 -19.09 -2.07
C PHE A 246 -11.24 -17.99 -1.05
N SER A 247 -12.50 -17.60 -0.97
CA SER A 247 -13.08 -16.72 0.06
C SER A 247 -14.55 -17.09 0.26
N ASP A 248 -14.93 -18.28 -0.19
CA ASP A 248 -16.32 -18.69 -0.35
C ASP A 248 -17.08 -18.61 0.96
N ASN A 249 -18.17 -17.82 0.98
CA ASN A 249 -19.22 -17.73 2.02
C ASN A 249 -18.73 -17.59 3.48
N ILE A 250 -17.51 -17.99 3.78
CA ILE A 250 -16.85 -17.86 5.08
C ILE A 250 -15.62 -16.96 4.88
N PRO A 251 -15.64 -15.71 5.36
CA PRO A 251 -14.50 -14.82 5.26
C PRO A 251 -13.29 -15.41 6.02
N ILE A 252 -12.26 -15.75 5.26
CA ILE A 252 -10.99 -16.28 5.75
C ILE A 252 -9.84 -15.44 5.22
N ALA A 253 -8.68 -15.53 5.87
CA ALA A 253 -7.45 -14.94 5.36
C ALA A 253 -6.25 -15.81 5.65
N PHE A 254 -5.27 -15.68 4.75
CA PHE A 254 -3.93 -16.21 4.91
C PHE A 254 -2.93 -15.11 4.54
N TYR A 255 -1.98 -14.88 5.43
CA TYR A 255 -0.91 -13.91 5.25
C TYR A 255 0.43 -14.60 5.33
N TRP A 256 1.31 -14.40 4.36
CA TRP A 256 2.66 -14.97 4.43
C TRP A 256 3.47 -14.42 5.60
N SER A 257 4.19 -15.31 6.28
CA SER A 257 5.39 -14.94 7.02
C SER A 257 6.65 -15.19 6.16
N SER A 258 7.75 -14.55 6.53
CA SER A 258 9.04 -14.79 5.88
C SER A 258 9.69 -16.09 6.29
N THR A 259 9.13 -16.82 7.26
CA THR A 259 9.72 -18.04 7.87
C THR A 259 9.29 -19.28 7.12
N SER A 260 10.24 -20.13 6.73
CA SER A 260 9.97 -21.43 6.11
C SER A 260 9.38 -22.42 7.10
N TYR A 261 8.68 -23.43 6.59
CA TYR A 261 8.19 -24.56 7.36
C TYR A 261 8.86 -25.86 6.91
N GLY A 262 9.59 -26.51 7.83
CA GLY A 262 10.26 -27.78 7.57
C GLY A 262 11.33 -27.72 6.48
N GLU A 263 11.69 -28.88 5.96
CA GLU A 263 12.67 -29.05 4.89
C GLU A 263 11.97 -29.18 3.54
N GLY A 264 11.39 -28.09 2.97
CA GLY A 264 10.83 -28.26 1.65
C GLY A 264 9.71 -27.33 1.23
N ALA A 265 8.57 -27.87 0.81
CA ALA A 265 7.54 -27.19 0.05
C ALA A 265 6.64 -26.24 0.85
N GLY A 266 6.82 -26.11 2.17
CA GLY A 266 5.97 -25.28 3.04
C GLY A 266 6.62 -24.01 3.54
N ALA A 267 5.78 -23.04 3.91
CA ALA A 267 6.16 -21.86 4.67
C ALA A 267 5.08 -21.51 5.70
N TRP A 268 5.46 -20.81 6.76
CA TRP A 268 4.51 -20.36 7.75
C TRP A 268 3.65 -19.24 7.20
N SER A 269 2.33 -19.33 7.46
CA SER A 269 1.33 -18.33 7.20
C SER A 269 0.56 -18.01 8.48
N PHE A 270 -0.02 -16.82 8.52
CA PHE A 270 -0.98 -16.44 9.54
C PHE A 270 -2.39 -16.63 8.98
N TYR A 271 -3.15 -17.54 9.58
CA TYR A 271 -4.51 -17.89 9.19
C TYR A 271 -5.53 -17.33 10.18
N PHE A 272 -6.65 -16.82 9.68
CA PHE A 272 -7.80 -16.50 10.50
C PHE A 272 -9.15 -16.60 9.78
N LYS A 273 -10.19 -16.74 10.59
CA LYS A 273 -11.61 -16.51 10.29
C LYS A 273 -12.28 -15.91 11.53
N SER A 274 -13.61 -15.72 11.52
CA SER A 274 -14.34 -14.97 12.56
C SER A 274 -14.17 -15.44 14.02
N ASP A 275 -13.79 -16.67 14.25
CA ASP A 275 -13.73 -17.32 15.56
C ASP A 275 -12.38 -17.92 15.92
N ILE A 276 -11.40 -17.80 15.03
CA ILE A 276 -10.06 -18.34 15.24
C ILE A 276 -9.01 -17.58 14.45
N TYR A 277 -7.85 -17.42 15.06
CA TYR A 277 -6.61 -16.98 14.41
C TYR A 277 -5.43 -17.80 14.95
N LYS A 278 -4.51 -18.17 14.07
CA LYS A 278 -3.35 -19.02 14.44
C LYS A 278 -2.27 -18.99 13.36
N MET A 279 -1.07 -19.38 13.72
CA MET A 279 -0.07 -19.76 12.73
C MET A 279 -0.47 -21.09 12.07
N TYR A 280 -0.28 -21.13 10.76
CA TYR A 280 -0.55 -22.27 9.89
C TYR A 280 0.63 -22.48 8.94
N ASN A 281 0.65 -23.56 8.19
CA ASN A 281 1.64 -23.77 7.14
C ASN A 281 0.95 -24.08 5.82
N ASP A 282 1.41 -23.44 4.77
CA ASP A 282 0.87 -23.58 3.44
C ASP A 282 1.94 -23.99 2.43
N TYR A 283 1.49 -24.54 1.30
CA TYR A 283 2.39 -24.76 0.18
C TYR A 283 2.91 -23.43 -0.35
N ARG A 284 4.21 -23.31 -0.56
CA ARG A 284 4.87 -22.07 -1.02
C ARG A 284 4.33 -21.52 -2.33
N TYR A 285 3.74 -22.36 -3.18
CA TYR A 285 3.12 -21.95 -4.43
C TYR A 285 1.74 -21.32 -4.27
N CYS A 286 1.10 -21.38 -3.09
CA CYS A 286 -0.17 -20.69 -2.84
C CYS A 286 0.00 -19.17 -2.97
N GLY A 287 -1.03 -18.50 -3.48
CA GLY A 287 -1.08 -17.05 -3.53
C GLY A 287 -1.71 -16.48 -2.27
N LEU A 288 -0.90 -15.95 -1.35
CA LEU A 288 -1.37 -15.33 -0.12
C LEU A 288 -1.04 -13.84 -0.11
N THR A 289 -1.79 -13.09 0.70
CA THR A 289 -1.53 -11.66 0.90
C THR A 289 -0.37 -11.42 1.86
N ILE A 290 0.13 -10.18 1.87
CA ILE A 290 1.25 -9.78 2.71
C ILE A 290 0.92 -8.48 3.41
N ARG A 291 1.01 -8.48 4.74
CA ARG A 291 1.01 -7.28 5.57
C ARG A 291 2.46 -6.98 5.97
N PRO A 292 3.10 -5.97 5.38
CA PRO A 292 4.48 -5.64 5.70
C PRO A 292 4.71 -5.13 7.11
N VAL A 293 5.95 -5.27 7.56
CA VAL A 293 6.45 -4.66 8.79
C VAL A 293 7.76 -3.92 8.52
N LYS A 294 8.13 -3.03 9.44
CA LYS A 294 9.44 -2.37 9.49
C LYS A 294 9.92 -2.26 10.94
N ARG A 295 11.19 -1.98 11.11
CA ARG A 295 11.83 -1.68 12.41
C ARG A 295 12.18 -0.22 12.52
#